data_ad7f3c194078295541097a48dc9651f3
#
_entry.id   ad7f3c194078295541097a48dc9651f3
#
_cell.length_a   1.000
_cell.length_b   1.000
_cell.length_c   1.000
_cell.angle_alpha   90.00
_cell.angle_beta   90.00
_cell.angle_gamma   90.00
#
_symmetry.space_group_name_H-M   'P 1'
#
loop_
_entity.id
_entity.type
_entity.pdbx_description
1 polymer ?
#
loop_
_entity_poly.entity_id
_entity_poly.type
_entity_poly.pdbx_seq_one_letter_code
_entity_poly.pdbx_strand_id
1 'polypeptide(L)'
;MAKHAMTRAEALNAFDRVTRHGGQLVVAAGGLHDRLPVKTTAKALPQQQITTTRYPRPELPQPFVAPGDDNERALADIWSSVLGVEPVGIRDNFFDLGGNSLIALHMLALVRERLGVSVPTATLFELPTVRALAAQVLDTTKETEQSWQ
;
A
#
# COMPACT_ATOMS: atom_id res chain seq x y z
N MET A 1 -13.45 -41.33 -21.48
CA MET A 1 -13.10 -39.94 -21.07
C MET A 1 -12.65 -39.98 -19.62
N ALA A 2 -11.35 -39.93 -19.38
CA ALA A 2 -10.79 -39.96 -18.05
C ALA A 2 -10.98 -38.59 -17.40
N LYS A 3 -11.86 -38.50 -16.43
CA LYS A 3 -11.95 -37.35 -15.55
C LYS A 3 -10.73 -37.36 -14.61
N HIS A 4 -9.71 -36.59 -14.89
CA HIS A 4 -8.59 -36.37 -13.99
C HIS A 4 -9.08 -35.49 -12.85
N ALA A 5 -9.87 -36.06 -11.95
CA ALA A 5 -10.18 -35.43 -10.70
C ALA A 5 -9.06 -35.76 -9.73
N MET A 6 -8.44 -34.72 -9.18
CA MET A 6 -7.42 -34.82 -8.14
C MET A 6 -7.98 -35.60 -6.96
N THR A 7 -7.29 -36.65 -6.53
CA THR A 7 -7.72 -37.42 -5.37
C THR A 7 -7.49 -36.65 -4.09
N ARG A 8 -8.25 -36.96 -3.04
CA ARG A 8 -8.12 -36.32 -1.73
C ARG A 8 -6.69 -36.43 -1.15
N ALA A 9 -6.02 -37.54 -1.43
CA ALA A 9 -4.63 -37.75 -0.99
C ALA A 9 -3.64 -36.86 -1.75
N GLU A 10 -3.86 -36.61 -3.03
CA GLU A 10 -3.02 -35.72 -3.84
C GLU A 10 -3.20 -34.24 -3.41
N ALA A 11 -4.43 -33.85 -3.07
CA ALA A 11 -4.70 -32.51 -2.56
C ALA A 11 -4.03 -32.25 -1.19
N LEU A 12 -4.04 -33.24 -0.29
CA LEU A 12 -3.40 -33.15 1.01
C LEU A 12 -1.87 -33.09 0.89
N ASN A 13 -1.26 -33.85 0.00
CA ASN A 13 0.17 -33.81 -0.26
C ASN A 13 0.62 -32.48 -0.87
N ALA A 14 -0.18 -31.89 -1.75
CA ALA A 14 0.09 -30.58 -2.31
C ALA A 14 0.03 -29.50 -1.23
N PHE A 15 -0.93 -29.58 -0.32
CA PHE A 15 -1.10 -28.65 0.78
C PHE A 15 0.07 -28.71 1.81
N ASP A 16 0.53 -29.92 2.14
CA ASP A 16 1.66 -30.11 3.06
C ASP A 16 2.99 -29.56 2.49
N ARG A 17 3.18 -29.64 1.18
CA ARG A 17 4.34 -29.05 0.51
C ARG A 17 4.33 -27.52 0.52
N VAL A 18 3.19 -26.89 0.41
CA VAL A 18 3.05 -25.43 0.43
C VAL A 18 3.43 -24.88 1.81
N THR A 19 3.01 -25.55 2.88
CA THR A 19 3.26 -25.08 4.25
C THR A 19 4.73 -25.20 4.67
N ARG A 20 5.48 -26.12 4.07
CA ARG A 20 6.89 -26.33 4.46
C ARG A 20 7.90 -25.45 3.74
N HIS A 21 7.60 -24.90 2.58
CA HIS A 21 8.59 -24.25 1.72
C HIS A 21 8.34 -22.77 1.45
N GLY A 22 7.30 -22.18 2.00
CA GLY A 22 7.05 -20.72 1.93
C GLY A 22 7.03 -20.13 0.51
N GLY A 23 6.84 -20.94 -0.51
CA GLY A 23 6.82 -20.52 -1.90
C GLY A 23 5.41 -20.50 -2.49
N GLN A 24 5.20 -19.64 -3.46
CA GLN A 24 3.96 -19.60 -4.22
C GLN A 24 3.85 -20.87 -5.09
N LEU A 25 2.90 -21.76 -4.77
CA LEU A 25 2.64 -22.96 -5.53
C LEU A 25 1.34 -22.81 -6.33
N VAL A 26 1.43 -22.95 -7.63
CA VAL A 26 0.25 -23.07 -8.49
C VAL A 26 -0.09 -24.55 -8.62
N VAL A 27 -1.23 -24.97 -8.07
CA VAL A 27 -1.74 -26.33 -8.18
C VAL A 27 -2.71 -26.39 -9.37
N ALA A 28 -2.29 -27.04 -10.45
CA ALA A 28 -3.14 -27.32 -11.60
C ALA A 28 -3.43 -28.81 -11.70
N ALA A 29 -4.69 -29.17 -11.72
CA ALA A 29 -5.12 -30.53 -11.98
C ALA A 29 -5.12 -30.80 -13.50
N GLY A 30 -4.12 -31.55 -13.95
CA GLY A 30 -3.97 -31.97 -15.35
C GLY A 30 -2.78 -31.35 -16.06
N GLY A 31 -1.96 -32.20 -16.63
CA GLY A 31 -0.79 -32.03 -17.52
C GLY A 31 -0.43 -30.64 -17.99
N LEU A 32 0.09 -29.80 -17.09
CA LEU A 32 0.58 -28.47 -17.44
C LEU A 32 1.90 -28.52 -18.25
N HIS A 33 2.53 -29.68 -18.29
CA HIS A 33 3.82 -29.85 -18.96
C HIS A 33 3.78 -29.78 -20.48
N ASP A 34 2.60 -29.97 -21.06
CA ASP A 34 2.46 -30.11 -22.52
C ASP A 34 2.01 -28.84 -23.25
N ARG A 35 1.71 -27.75 -22.52
CA ARG A 35 1.10 -26.56 -23.14
C ARG A 35 1.83 -25.25 -22.99
N LEU A 36 2.92 -25.21 -22.24
CA LEU A 36 3.70 -23.97 -22.12
C LEU A 36 5.16 -24.27 -22.39
N PRO A 37 5.74 -23.70 -23.45
CA PRO A 37 7.17 -23.54 -23.50
C PRO A 37 7.54 -22.60 -22.35
N VAL A 38 7.93 -23.17 -21.22
CA VAL A 38 8.49 -22.38 -20.12
C VAL A 38 9.85 -21.87 -20.58
N LYS A 39 9.84 -20.86 -21.42
CA LYS A 39 10.89 -19.88 -21.35
C LYS A 39 10.60 -19.08 -20.11
N THR A 40 11.14 -19.55 -18.99
CA THR A 40 11.25 -18.76 -17.78
C THR A 40 12.24 -17.63 -18.06
N THR A 41 11.83 -16.72 -18.90
CA THR A 41 12.25 -15.37 -18.71
C THR A 41 11.45 -14.94 -17.49
N ALA A 42 12.08 -14.97 -16.32
CA ALA A 42 11.65 -14.15 -15.20
C ALA A 42 11.66 -12.71 -15.75
N LYS A 43 10.64 -12.38 -16.52
CA LYS A 43 10.28 -11.02 -16.79
C LYS A 43 9.81 -10.54 -15.43
N ALA A 44 10.76 -9.96 -14.70
CA ALA A 44 10.44 -9.12 -13.58
C ALA A 44 9.13 -8.43 -13.94
N LEU A 45 8.11 -8.65 -13.11
CA LEU A 45 6.93 -7.80 -13.17
C LEU A 45 7.46 -6.42 -13.41
N PRO A 46 6.98 -5.67 -14.40
CA PRO A 46 7.43 -4.33 -14.55
C PRO A 46 7.21 -3.72 -13.18
N GLN A 47 8.31 -3.46 -12.47
CA GLN A 47 8.27 -2.43 -11.46
C GLN A 47 7.67 -1.29 -12.26
N GLN A 48 6.38 -1.06 -12.02
CA GLN A 48 5.78 0.17 -12.49
C GLN A 48 6.70 1.21 -11.90
N GLN A 49 7.66 1.61 -12.69
CA GLN A 49 8.30 2.88 -12.50
C GLN A 49 7.10 3.81 -12.45
N ILE A 50 6.75 4.19 -11.25
CA ILE A 50 5.87 5.31 -11.01
C ILE A 50 6.64 6.44 -11.67
N THR A 51 6.44 6.59 -12.97
CA THR A 51 6.82 7.79 -13.68
C THR A 51 6.04 8.85 -12.93
N THR A 52 6.75 9.59 -12.13
CA THR A 52 6.25 10.69 -11.32
C THR A 52 5.80 11.82 -12.26
N THR A 53 4.81 11.52 -13.08
CA THR A 53 4.04 12.58 -13.74
C THR A 53 3.17 13.15 -12.64
N ARG A 54 3.70 14.14 -11.94
CA ARG A 54 2.94 14.86 -10.93
C ARG A 54 1.90 15.70 -11.65
N TYR A 55 0.66 15.47 -11.32
CA TYR A 55 -0.46 16.25 -11.80
C TYR A 55 -0.64 17.49 -10.92
N PRO A 56 -1.05 18.62 -11.50
CA PRO A 56 -1.38 19.79 -10.70
C PRO A 56 -2.56 19.47 -9.78
N ARG A 57 -2.56 20.11 -8.60
CA ARG A 57 -3.65 20.01 -7.63
C ARG A 57 -4.99 20.31 -8.33
N PRO A 58 -6.01 19.44 -8.21
CA PRO A 58 -7.35 19.72 -8.74
C PRO A 58 -7.96 20.95 -8.04
N GLU A 59 -8.93 21.55 -8.68
CA GLU A 59 -9.71 22.63 -8.05
C GLU A 59 -10.56 22.03 -6.92
N LEU A 60 -10.17 22.34 -5.70
CA LEU A 60 -10.86 21.91 -4.49
C LEU A 60 -11.59 23.11 -3.88
N PRO A 61 -12.73 22.88 -3.20
CA PRO A 61 -13.48 23.95 -2.52
C PRO A 61 -12.67 24.60 -1.38
N GLN A 62 -11.65 23.92 -0.89
CA GLN A 62 -10.80 24.43 0.17
C GLN A 62 -9.58 25.18 -0.41
N PRO A 63 -9.22 26.33 0.17
CA PRO A 63 -8.02 27.06 -0.23
C PRO A 63 -6.77 26.24 0.07
N PHE A 64 -5.77 26.36 -0.79
CA PHE A 64 -4.45 25.77 -0.53
C PHE A 64 -3.82 26.41 0.71
N VAL A 65 -3.39 25.57 1.64
CA VAL A 65 -2.62 25.98 2.82
C VAL A 65 -1.36 25.12 2.84
N ALA A 66 -0.20 25.78 2.77
CA ALA A 66 1.09 25.10 2.79
C ALA A 66 1.35 24.45 4.16
N PRO A 67 2.11 23.34 4.20
CA PRO A 67 2.57 22.72 5.44
C PRO A 67 3.40 23.70 6.28
N GLY A 68 3.10 23.81 7.57
CA GLY A 68 3.76 24.68 8.53
C GLY A 68 4.88 24.00 9.31
N ASP A 69 4.68 22.75 9.64
CA ASP A 69 5.61 21.95 10.45
C ASP A 69 6.25 20.82 9.65
N ASP A 70 7.31 20.23 10.20
CA ASP A 70 8.07 19.16 9.54
C ASP A 70 7.24 17.89 9.36
N ASN A 71 6.33 17.58 10.29
CA ASN A 71 5.44 16.44 10.17
C ASN A 71 4.37 16.64 9.09
N GLU A 72 3.81 17.82 9.01
CA GLU A 72 2.88 18.20 7.93
C GLU A 72 3.59 18.14 6.56
N ARG A 73 4.84 18.60 6.48
CA ARG A 73 5.65 18.51 5.25
C ARG A 73 5.92 17.08 4.85
N ALA A 74 6.39 16.25 5.79
CA ALA A 74 6.66 14.85 5.54
C ALA A 74 5.40 14.09 5.06
N LEU A 75 4.25 14.35 5.67
CA LEU A 75 2.98 13.77 5.24
C LEU A 75 2.52 14.28 3.89
N ALA A 76 2.65 15.59 3.63
CA ALA A 76 2.32 16.16 2.33
C ALA A 76 3.19 15.60 1.21
N ASP A 77 4.48 15.37 1.46
CA ASP A 77 5.40 14.72 0.52
C ASP A 77 5.03 13.25 0.26
N ILE A 78 4.66 12.51 1.30
CA ILE A 78 4.17 11.13 1.17
C ILE A 78 2.89 11.13 0.33
N TRP A 79 1.93 12.01 0.62
CA TRP A 79 0.68 12.12 -0.13
C TRP A 79 0.94 12.47 -1.59
N SER A 80 1.80 13.45 -1.85
CA SER A 80 2.21 13.82 -3.21
C SER A 80 2.81 12.64 -3.97
N SER A 81 3.65 11.85 -3.31
CA SER A 81 4.27 10.66 -3.88
C SER A 81 3.26 9.58 -4.28
N VAL A 82 2.28 9.29 -3.42
CA VAL A 82 1.33 8.18 -3.65
C VAL A 82 0.16 8.58 -4.52
N LEU A 83 -0.26 9.84 -4.47
CA LEU A 83 -1.37 10.38 -5.27
C LEU A 83 -0.91 10.92 -6.62
N GLY A 84 0.39 11.23 -6.77
CA GLY A 84 0.92 11.87 -7.97
C GLY A 84 0.43 13.31 -8.15
N VAL A 85 0.05 14.00 -7.09
CA VAL A 85 -0.51 15.38 -7.09
C VAL A 85 0.42 16.32 -6.36
N GLU A 86 0.68 17.50 -6.92
CA GLU A 86 1.49 18.54 -6.29
C GLU A 86 0.97 19.94 -6.71
N PRO A 87 0.89 20.90 -5.76
CA PRO A 87 1.18 20.78 -4.32
C PRO A 87 0.02 20.14 -3.54
N VAL A 88 0.33 19.54 -2.39
CA VAL A 88 -0.66 19.04 -1.44
C VAL A 88 -0.77 20.00 -0.27
N GLY A 89 -1.99 20.49 -0.02
CA GLY A 89 -2.28 21.38 1.11
C GLY A 89 -2.65 20.60 2.38
N ILE A 90 -2.41 21.20 3.55
CA ILE A 90 -2.72 20.55 4.84
C ILE A 90 -4.22 20.35 5.11
N ARG A 91 -5.07 21.07 4.40
CA ARG A 91 -6.54 20.97 4.47
C ARG A 91 -7.15 20.13 3.37
N ASP A 92 -6.33 19.66 2.43
CA ASP A 92 -6.82 18.85 1.34
C ASP A 92 -7.26 17.48 1.85
N ASN A 93 -8.39 17.01 1.33
CA ASN A 93 -8.93 15.71 1.66
C ASN A 93 -8.27 14.66 0.76
N PHE A 94 -7.81 13.57 1.35
CA PHE A 94 -7.16 12.46 0.67
C PHE A 94 -7.99 11.89 -0.49
N PHE A 95 -9.29 11.74 -0.25
CA PHE A 95 -10.21 11.15 -1.24
C PHE A 95 -10.53 12.13 -2.37
N ASP A 96 -10.61 13.43 -2.07
CA ASP A 96 -10.83 14.48 -3.08
C ASP A 96 -9.63 14.63 -4.02
N LEU A 97 -8.42 14.30 -3.53
CA LEU A 97 -7.20 14.25 -4.35
C LEU A 97 -7.08 12.97 -5.20
N GLY A 98 -8.08 12.10 -5.18
CA GLY A 98 -8.10 10.84 -5.93
C GLY A 98 -7.61 9.62 -5.15
N GLY A 99 -7.46 9.74 -3.84
CA GLY A 99 -7.12 8.63 -2.95
C GLY A 99 -8.23 7.58 -2.90
N ASN A 100 -7.83 6.33 -2.77
CA ASN A 100 -8.71 5.19 -2.55
C ASN A 100 -8.11 4.27 -1.48
N SER A 101 -8.84 3.22 -1.10
CA SER A 101 -8.41 2.30 -0.04
C SER A 101 -7.07 1.63 -0.32
N LEU A 102 -6.75 1.30 -1.56
CA LEU A 102 -5.48 0.68 -1.92
C LEU A 102 -4.31 1.67 -1.79
N ILE A 103 -4.49 2.89 -2.30
CA ILE A 103 -3.51 3.97 -2.16
C ILE A 103 -3.35 4.35 -0.68
N ALA A 104 -4.44 4.32 0.09
CA ALA A 104 -4.43 4.57 1.54
C ALA A 104 -3.54 3.58 2.28
N LEU A 105 -3.66 2.28 1.99
CA LEU A 105 -2.80 1.25 2.60
C LEU A 105 -1.33 1.46 2.25
N HIS A 106 -1.03 1.79 1.00
CA HIS A 106 0.34 2.10 0.57
C HIS A 106 0.88 3.35 1.28
N MET A 107 0.07 4.39 1.37
CA MET A 107 0.43 5.63 2.07
C MET A 107 0.74 5.38 3.55
N LEU A 108 -0.11 4.62 4.25
CA LEU A 108 0.10 4.28 5.67
C LEU A 108 1.36 3.42 5.87
N ALA A 109 1.70 2.54 4.93
CA ALA A 109 2.95 1.80 4.96
C ALA A 109 4.16 2.73 4.86
N LEU A 110 4.12 3.73 3.98
CA LEU A 110 5.19 4.75 3.88
C LEU A 110 5.27 5.66 5.10
N VAL A 111 4.14 6.01 5.71
CA VAL A 111 4.13 6.75 6.99
C VAL A 111 4.84 5.95 8.06
N ARG A 112 4.55 4.66 8.19
CA ARG A 112 5.24 3.78 9.14
C ARG A 112 6.73 3.66 8.85
N GLU A 113 7.11 3.53 7.58
CA GLU A 113 8.51 3.39 7.16
C GLU A 113 9.33 4.67 7.39
N ARG A 114 8.77 5.84 7.05
CA ARG A 114 9.49 7.12 7.10
C ARG A 114 9.41 7.83 8.44
N LEU A 115 8.26 7.75 9.10
CA LEU A 115 7.99 8.43 10.38
C LEU A 115 8.04 7.49 11.58
N GLY A 116 8.14 6.19 11.37
CA GLY A 116 8.17 5.18 12.44
C GLY A 116 6.85 5.01 13.19
N VAL A 117 5.78 5.64 12.73
CA VAL A 117 4.47 5.67 13.41
C VAL A 117 3.47 4.80 12.67
N SER A 118 2.80 3.91 13.40
CA SER A 118 1.74 3.07 12.88
C SER A 118 0.39 3.74 13.06
N VAL A 119 -0.22 4.18 11.96
CA VAL A 119 -1.55 4.79 11.97
C VAL A 119 -2.57 3.78 11.49
N PRO A 120 -3.65 3.52 12.25
CA PRO A 120 -4.74 2.67 11.81
C PRO A 120 -5.42 3.20 10.55
N THR A 121 -5.84 2.30 9.67
CA THR A 121 -6.54 2.69 8.44
C THR A 121 -7.84 3.45 8.73
N ALA A 122 -8.55 3.08 9.80
CA ALA A 122 -9.75 3.78 10.24
C ALA A 122 -9.51 5.27 10.50
N THR A 123 -8.37 5.61 11.09
CA THR A 123 -7.97 7.00 11.38
C THR A 123 -7.92 7.86 10.12
N LEU A 124 -7.43 7.31 9.00
CA LEU A 124 -7.41 8.06 7.74
C LEU A 124 -8.82 8.35 7.20
N PHE A 125 -9.76 7.43 7.42
CA PHE A 125 -11.16 7.67 7.02
C PHE A 125 -11.86 8.70 7.90
N GLU A 126 -11.51 8.76 9.17
CA GLU A 126 -12.03 9.74 10.13
C GLU A 126 -11.37 11.10 9.98
N LEU A 127 -10.08 11.10 9.68
CA LEU A 127 -9.23 12.28 9.60
C LEU A 127 -8.53 12.36 8.22
N PRO A 128 -9.26 12.57 7.13
CA PRO A 128 -8.73 12.46 5.77
C PRO A 128 -7.94 13.69 5.31
N THR A 129 -7.33 14.45 6.23
CA THR A 129 -6.52 15.63 5.92
C THR A 129 -5.11 15.51 6.48
N VAL A 130 -4.14 16.12 5.80
CA VAL A 130 -2.74 16.10 6.24
C VAL A 130 -2.60 16.65 7.67
N ARG A 131 -3.26 17.77 7.97
CA ARG A 131 -3.20 18.41 9.29
C ARG A 131 -3.73 17.51 10.41
N ALA A 132 -4.87 16.89 10.20
CA ALA A 132 -5.47 16.04 11.22
C ALA A 132 -4.65 14.77 11.43
N LEU A 133 -4.10 14.20 10.35
CA LEU A 133 -3.22 13.05 10.42
C LEU A 133 -1.88 13.39 11.09
N ALA A 134 -1.33 14.58 10.83
CA ALA A 134 -0.10 15.06 11.48
C ALA A 134 -0.26 15.20 13.01
N ALA A 135 -1.39 15.71 13.46
CA ALA A 135 -1.71 15.79 14.88
C ALA A 135 -1.74 14.39 15.54
N GLN A 136 -2.36 13.41 14.88
CA GLN A 136 -2.41 12.04 15.37
C GLN A 136 -1.02 11.37 15.40
N VAL A 137 -0.18 11.62 14.42
CA VAL A 137 1.21 11.15 14.37
C VAL A 137 2.00 11.71 15.55
N LEU A 138 1.85 13.00 15.86
CA LEU A 138 2.50 13.64 17.00
C LEU A 138 2.07 13.04 18.35
N ASP A 139 0.79 12.77 18.53
CA ASP A 139 0.28 12.17 19.77
C ASP A 139 0.82 10.77 19.98
N THR A 140 0.84 9.96 18.92
CA THR A 140 1.37 8.59 18.98
C THR A 140 2.88 8.57 19.28
N THR A 141 3.63 9.54 18.76
CA THR A 141 5.07 9.65 19.04
C THR A 141 5.33 9.97 20.51
N LYS A 142 4.54 10.86 21.10
CA LYS A 142 4.67 11.21 22.52
C LYS A 142 4.37 10.04 23.47
N GLU A 143 3.37 9.22 23.15
CA GLU A 143 3.04 8.04 23.94
C GLU A 143 4.16 7.00 23.91
N THR A 144 4.84 6.86 22.77
CA THR A 144 5.96 5.92 22.64
C THR A 144 7.17 6.37 23.46
N GLU A 145 7.46 7.66 23.52
CA GLU A 145 8.58 8.18 24.34
C GLU A 145 8.33 8.06 25.85
N GLN A 146 7.09 8.14 26.29
CA GLN A 146 6.75 8.00 27.72
C GLN A 146 6.79 6.52 28.22
N SER A 147 6.76 5.58 27.33
CA SER A 147 6.78 4.14 27.68
C SER A 147 8.16 3.60 28.05
N TRP A 148 9.22 4.41 27.93
CA TRP A 148 10.60 4.00 28.19
C TRP A 148 11.21 4.59 29.49
N GLN A 149 10.40 5.27 30.32
CA GLN A 149 10.84 5.80 31.61
C GLN A 149 10.42 4.90 32.77
#